data_8f956bc0d9bd556c6b8c99de5ab08730
#
_entry.id   8f956bc0d9bd556c6b8c99de5ab08730
#
_cell.length_a   1.000
_cell.length_b   1.000
_cell.length_c   1.000
_cell.angle_alpha   90.00
_cell.angle_beta   90.00
_cell.angle_gamma   90.00
#
_symmetry.space_group_name_H-M   'P 1'
#
loop_
_entity.id
_entity.type
_entity.pdbx_description
1 polymer ?
#
loop_
_entity_poly.entity_id
_entity_poly.type
_entity_poly.pdbx_seq_one_letter_code
_entity_poly.pdbx_strand_id
1 'polypeptide(L)'
;MKFLPPPLYLIDNQLVTKYNKMIEESTYYYRLAEWTLLQELYGETWITTTTANYSIKNFSVCKSSGRLDAEYYQPKYDELFSRLSKFECDTIKDIASIKKSVEPGSEAYQDSGIPFVRVSDVTKFGISEPNVFLSPNDFSLKELQPKKDTILLSKDGSVGIAYKVEEDMNCITSGALLHLSVFNQDYTLDYLTLVLNSIVVQMQAERDSNGAIIQHWKPSEIEQVIIPQLPKPIQETISAKIQESFALRAESKRLLDEAKMMVEKEIEKRYIS
;
A
#
# COMPACT_ATOMS: atom_id res chain seq x y z
N MET A 1 5.26 -27.61 41.31
CA MET A 1 5.01 -27.57 39.84
C MET A 1 3.56 -27.98 39.62
N LYS A 2 2.66 -27.01 39.39
CA LYS A 2 1.28 -27.32 38.97
C LYS A 2 1.31 -27.41 37.44
N PHE A 3 1.12 -28.58 36.91
CA PHE A 3 0.96 -28.78 35.47
C PHE A 3 -0.27 -28.03 34.97
N LEU A 4 -0.08 -27.16 33.99
CA LEU A 4 -1.20 -26.60 33.23
C LEU A 4 -1.96 -27.76 32.56
N PRO A 5 -3.26 -27.85 32.69
CA PRO A 5 -4.01 -28.96 32.10
C PRO A 5 -4.13 -28.84 30.56
N PRO A 6 -4.20 -29.99 29.87
CA PRO A 6 -4.13 -30.12 28.41
C PRO A 6 -5.15 -29.38 27.54
N PRO A 7 -6.30 -28.87 28.01
CA PRO A 7 -7.30 -28.32 27.11
C PRO A 7 -6.95 -26.96 26.45
N LEU A 8 -6.11 -26.12 27.07
CA LEU A 8 -5.69 -24.82 26.44
C LEU A 8 -4.86 -25.05 25.18
N TYR A 9 -4.08 -26.12 25.14
CA TYR A 9 -3.24 -26.48 24.02
C TYR A 9 -4.02 -26.99 22.78
N LEU A 10 -5.22 -27.52 22.99
CA LEU A 10 -6.04 -28.12 21.92
C LEU A 10 -7.00 -27.10 21.27
N ILE A 11 -7.49 -26.12 22.01
CA ILE A 11 -8.41 -25.09 21.47
C ILE A 11 -7.67 -24.16 20.50
N ASP A 12 -6.38 -23.95 20.73
CA ASP A 12 -5.53 -23.03 20.00
C ASP A 12 -5.13 -23.56 18.60
N ASN A 13 -4.94 -24.86 18.45
CA ASN A 13 -4.30 -25.42 17.26
C ASN A 13 -5.19 -25.39 16.00
N GLN A 14 -6.50 -25.56 16.11
CA GLN A 14 -7.39 -25.60 14.94
C GLN A 14 -7.67 -24.20 14.38
N LEU A 15 -7.91 -23.22 15.25
CA LEU A 15 -8.15 -21.82 14.83
C LEU A 15 -6.88 -21.20 14.27
N VAL A 16 -5.73 -21.42 14.90
CA VAL A 16 -4.43 -20.94 14.41
C VAL A 16 -4.07 -21.58 13.07
N THR A 17 -4.32 -22.89 12.90
CA THR A 17 -4.10 -23.56 11.62
C THR A 17 -5.00 -22.99 10.52
N LYS A 18 -6.27 -22.75 10.82
CA LYS A 18 -7.22 -22.14 9.89
C LYS A 18 -6.82 -20.70 9.55
N TYR A 19 -6.42 -19.91 10.54
CA TYR A 19 -5.87 -18.57 10.36
C TYR A 19 -4.68 -18.56 9.38
N ASN A 20 -3.66 -19.40 9.64
CA ASN A 20 -2.47 -19.48 8.79
C ASN A 20 -2.82 -19.87 7.35
N LYS A 21 -3.69 -20.84 7.16
CA LYS A 21 -4.16 -21.27 5.84
C LYS A 21 -4.82 -20.11 5.08
N MET A 22 -5.68 -19.33 5.74
CA MET A 22 -6.34 -18.18 5.12
C MET A 22 -5.35 -17.07 4.74
N ILE A 23 -4.31 -16.84 5.54
CA ILE A 23 -3.25 -15.88 5.20
C ILE A 23 -2.44 -16.35 3.98
N GLU A 24 -2.15 -17.66 3.89
CA GLU A 24 -1.47 -18.24 2.72
C GLU A 24 -2.33 -18.12 1.46
N GLU A 25 -3.61 -18.49 1.53
CA GLU A 25 -4.56 -18.34 0.42
C GLU A 25 -4.74 -16.88 0.00
N SER A 26 -4.87 -15.96 0.95
CA SER A 26 -4.90 -14.52 0.68
C SER A 26 -3.66 -14.05 -0.09
N THR A 27 -2.48 -14.49 0.37
CA THR A 27 -1.21 -14.14 -0.27
C THR A 27 -1.13 -14.71 -1.69
N TYR A 28 -1.65 -15.91 -1.90
CA TYR A 28 -1.74 -16.52 -3.23
C TYR A 28 -2.61 -15.69 -4.17
N TYR A 29 -3.83 -15.29 -3.76
CA TYR A 29 -4.71 -14.47 -4.60
C TYR A 29 -4.11 -13.10 -4.93
N TYR A 30 -3.46 -12.46 -3.96
CA TYR A 30 -2.77 -11.20 -4.20
C TYR A 30 -1.64 -11.34 -5.24
N ARG A 31 -0.80 -12.37 -5.10
CA ARG A 31 0.26 -12.68 -6.08
C ARG A 31 -0.30 -13.05 -7.45
N LEU A 32 -1.44 -13.72 -7.50
CA LEU A 32 -2.11 -14.03 -8.75
C LEU A 32 -2.62 -12.77 -9.47
N ALA A 33 -3.07 -11.77 -8.72
CA ALA A 33 -3.43 -10.46 -9.25
C ALA A 33 -2.18 -9.72 -9.79
N GLU A 34 -1.09 -9.68 -9.01
CA GLU A 34 0.20 -9.11 -9.45
C GLU A 34 0.72 -9.81 -10.72
N TRP A 35 0.67 -11.12 -10.76
CA TRP A 35 1.07 -11.90 -11.92
C TRP A 35 0.20 -11.59 -13.14
N THR A 36 -1.12 -11.50 -12.97
CA THR A 36 -2.05 -11.14 -14.07
C THR A 36 -1.69 -9.77 -14.64
N LEU A 37 -1.47 -8.75 -13.78
CA LEU A 37 -1.03 -7.43 -14.21
C LEU A 37 0.28 -7.49 -15.01
N LEU A 38 1.29 -8.19 -14.49
CA LEU A 38 2.60 -8.28 -15.13
C LEU A 38 2.57 -9.06 -16.45
N GLN A 39 1.74 -10.09 -16.56
CA GLN A 39 1.56 -10.82 -17.82
C GLN A 39 0.94 -9.94 -18.90
N GLU A 40 -0.05 -9.12 -18.56
CA GLU A 40 -0.67 -8.18 -19.52
C GLU A 40 0.33 -7.09 -19.97
N LEU A 41 1.18 -6.59 -19.08
CA LEU A 41 2.11 -5.50 -19.38
C LEU A 41 3.40 -5.97 -20.06
N TYR A 42 3.92 -7.13 -19.68
CA TYR A 42 5.26 -7.59 -20.07
C TYR A 42 5.26 -8.91 -20.87
N GLY A 43 4.16 -9.69 -20.81
CA GLY A 43 4.14 -11.04 -21.37
C GLY A 43 5.22 -11.93 -20.75
N GLU A 44 5.82 -12.80 -21.54
CA GLU A 44 6.90 -13.68 -21.08
C GLU A 44 8.27 -12.97 -20.91
N THR A 45 8.37 -11.71 -21.32
CA THR A 45 9.65 -10.99 -21.45
C THR A 45 9.99 -10.08 -20.28
N TRP A 46 9.22 -10.10 -19.19
CA TRP A 46 9.43 -9.20 -18.04
C TRP A 46 10.72 -9.46 -17.26
N ILE A 47 11.37 -10.63 -17.49
CA ILE A 47 12.60 -11.06 -16.80
C ILE A 47 13.88 -10.58 -17.54
N THR A 48 13.75 -9.95 -18.72
CA THR A 48 14.94 -9.49 -19.44
C THR A 48 15.55 -8.28 -18.73
N THR A 49 16.58 -8.55 -17.95
CA THR A 49 17.44 -7.52 -17.37
C THR A 49 18.20 -6.83 -18.50
N THR A 50 18.08 -5.50 -18.58
CA THR A 50 18.99 -4.71 -19.42
C THR A 50 20.42 -5.00 -18.98
N THR A 51 21.24 -5.50 -19.90
CA THR A 51 22.66 -5.77 -19.65
C THR A 51 23.52 -4.50 -19.73
N ALA A 52 22.95 -3.37 -20.15
CA ALA A 52 23.66 -2.12 -20.29
C ALA A 52 23.83 -1.44 -18.93
N ASN A 53 25.08 -1.19 -18.54
CA ASN A 53 25.45 -0.49 -17.30
C ASN A 53 25.64 1.03 -17.51
N TYR A 54 25.28 1.56 -18.66
CA TYR A 54 25.40 2.97 -18.98
C TYR A 54 24.23 3.45 -19.84
N SER A 55 23.94 4.73 -19.75
CA SER A 55 22.95 5.43 -20.58
C SER A 55 23.57 6.71 -21.15
N ILE A 56 23.34 6.98 -22.43
CA ILE A 56 23.77 8.21 -23.08
C ILE A 56 22.54 9.09 -23.29
N LYS A 57 22.57 10.29 -22.74
CA LYS A 57 21.47 11.27 -22.85
C LYS A 57 21.97 12.54 -23.51
N ASN A 58 21.13 13.14 -24.37
CA ASN A 58 21.35 14.47 -24.87
C ASN A 58 21.21 15.50 -23.75
N PHE A 59 22.05 16.52 -23.75
CA PHE A 59 21.98 17.59 -22.75
C PHE A 59 20.62 18.29 -22.69
N SER A 60 19.90 18.37 -23.82
CA SER A 60 18.54 18.88 -23.86
C SER A 60 17.55 18.12 -22.95
N VAL A 61 17.71 16.78 -22.85
CA VAL A 61 16.91 15.92 -21.96
C VAL A 61 17.24 16.25 -20.50
N CYS A 62 18.53 16.39 -20.17
CA CYS A 62 18.95 16.76 -18.82
C CYS A 62 18.45 18.15 -18.43
N LYS A 63 18.45 19.09 -19.36
CA LYS A 63 17.94 20.45 -19.16
C LYS A 63 16.42 20.46 -18.94
N SER A 64 15.66 19.66 -19.70
CA SER A 64 14.19 19.61 -19.57
C SER A 64 13.74 18.92 -18.27
N SER A 65 14.45 17.89 -17.83
CA SER A 65 14.15 17.19 -16.58
C SER A 65 14.67 17.91 -15.32
N GLY A 66 15.61 18.85 -15.49
CA GLY A 66 16.31 19.50 -14.38
C GLY A 66 17.23 18.54 -13.57
N ARG A 67 17.55 17.35 -14.11
CA ARG A 67 18.32 16.30 -13.45
C ARG A 67 19.65 16.05 -14.18
N LEU A 68 20.72 15.81 -13.41
CA LEU A 68 22.06 15.46 -13.89
C LEU A 68 22.63 14.19 -13.23
N ASP A 69 21.89 13.59 -12.31
CA ASP A 69 22.29 12.41 -11.57
C ASP A 69 22.14 11.13 -12.39
N ALA A 70 23.14 10.26 -12.34
CA ALA A 70 23.19 9.04 -13.14
C ALA A 70 22.08 8.04 -12.76
N GLU A 71 21.65 8.05 -11.49
CA GLU A 71 20.58 7.22 -10.95
C GLU A 71 19.24 7.47 -11.66
N TYR A 72 18.95 8.71 -12.02
CA TYR A 72 17.73 9.09 -12.75
C TYR A 72 17.71 8.55 -14.19
N TYR A 73 18.87 8.35 -14.80
CA TYR A 73 19.01 7.97 -16.21
C TYR A 73 19.40 6.50 -16.42
N GLN A 74 19.14 5.63 -15.44
CA GLN A 74 19.43 4.21 -15.62
C GLN A 74 18.64 3.60 -16.79
N PRO A 75 19.23 2.70 -17.59
CA PRO A 75 18.57 2.08 -18.75
C PRO A 75 17.28 1.35 -18.43
N LYS A 76 17.12 0.82 -17.21
CA LYS A 76 15.89 0.15 -16.76
C LYS A 76 14.65 1.04 -16.82
N TYR A 77 14.81 2.37 -16.61
CA TYR A 77 13.70 3.30 -16.71
C TYR A 77 13.31 3.59 -18.16
N ASP A 78 14.29 3.68 -19.07
CA ASP A 78 14.01 3.82 -20.50
C ASP A 78 13.23 2.60 -21.02
N GLU A 79 13.60 1.40 -20.57
CA GLU A 79 12.88 0.16 -20.91
C GLU A 79 11.45 0.19 -20.38
N LEU A 80 11.26 0.58 -19.10
CA LEU A 80 9.93 0.74 -18.53
C LEU A 80 9.04 1.66 -19.36
N PHE A 81 9.50 2.88 -19.67
CA PHE A 81 8.71 3.84 -20.43
C PHE A 81 8.50 3.42 -21.87
N SER A 82 9.48 2.76 -22.52
CA SER A 82 9.30 2.16 -23.83
C SER A 82 8.22 1.07 -23.85
N ARG A 83 8.05 0.34 -22.75
CA ARG A 83 6.98 -0.66 -22.63
C ARG A 83 5.63 0.01 -22.38
N LEU A 84 5.57 0.95 -21.46
CA LEU A 84 4.34 1.68 -21.15
C LEU A 84 3.80 2.43 -22.37
N SER A 85 4.66 2.94 -23.25
CA SER A 85 4.24 3.62 -24.49
C SER A 85 3.46 2.74 -25.48
N LYS A 86 3.37 1.43 -25.25
CA LYS A 86 2.55 0.49 -26.07
C LYS A 86 1.10 0.39 -25.58
N PHE A 87 0.79 1.00 -24.45
CA PHE A 87 -0.54 1.00 -23.84
C PHE A 87 -1.11 2.41 -23.84
N GLU A 88 -2.43 2.51 -23.77
CA GLU A 88 -3.07 3.73 -23.32
C GLU A 88 -2.66 3.97 -21.85
N CYS A 89 -2.28 5.18 -21.54
CA CYS A 89 -1.81 5.54 -20.21
C CYS A 89 -2.32 6.93 -19.83
N ASP A 90 -2.69 7.07 -18.58
CA ASP A 90 -2.97 8.37 -17.96
C ASP A 90 -1.93 8.67 -16.88
N THR A 91 -1.85 9.94 -16.46
CA THR A 91 -1.08 10.30 -15.27
C THR A 91 -1.97 10.27 -14.03
N ILE A 92 -1.37 10.16 -12.84
CA ILE A 92 -2.14 10.23 -11.58
C ILE A 92 -2.99 11.51 -11.53
N LYS A 93 -2.51 12.62 -12.06
CA LYS A 93 -3.24 13.89 -12.15
C LYS A 93 -4.55 13.76 -12.95
N ASP A 94 -4.57 12.90 -13.98
CA ASP A 94 -5.74 12.67 -14.83
C ASP A 94 -6.70 11.63 -14.23
N ILE A 95 -6.26 10.93 -13.16
CA ILE A 95 -7.00 9.83 -12.52
C ILE A 95 -7.57 10.24 -11.17
N ALA A 96 -6.79 10.95 -10.35
CA ALA A 96 -7.13 11.22 -8.97
C ALA A 96 -6.69 12.61 -8.51
N SER A 97 -7.44 13.18 -7.58
CA SER A 97 -7.00 14.35 -6.82
C SER A 97 -6.15 13.92 -5.64
N ILE A 98 -5.10 14.69 -5.35
CA ILE A 98 -4.17 14.42 -4.25
C ILE A 98 -4.42 15.43 -3.12
N LYS A 99 -4.67 14.92 -1.92
CA LYS A 99 -4.76 15.71 -0.69
C LYS A 99 -3.67 15.30 0.28
N LYS A 100 -2.95 16.27 0.84
CA LYS A 100 -1.99 16.06 1.92
C LYS A 100 -2.71 16.14 3.27
N SER A 101 -2.35 15.28 4.20
CA SER A 101 -2.78 15.35 5.59
C SER A 101 -1.86 16.26 6.42
N VAL A 102 -1.82 16.11 7.74
CA VAL A 102 -1.11 16.99 8.67
C VAL A 102 0.29 16.48 8.99
N GLU A 103 1.19 17.42 9.31
CA GLU A 103 2.53 17.12 9.81
C GLU A 103 2.70 17.74 11.22
N PRO A 104 2.09 17.13 12.23
CA PRO A 104 2.32 17.55 13.61
C PRO A 104 3.78 17.23 13.99
N GLY A 105 4.43 18.11 14.71
CA GLY A 105 5.72 17.79 15.35
C GLY A 105 5.54 16.71 16.41
N SER A 106 6.63 16.06 16.80
CA SER A 106 6.59 15.02 17.84
C SER A 106 6.07 15.53 19.21
N GLU A 107 6.14 16.82 19.43
CA GLU A 107 5.59 17.51 20.61
C GLU A 107 4.05 17.47 20.67
N ALA A 108 3.37 17.23 19.55
CA ALA A 108 1.91 17.06 19.51
C ALA A 108 1.44 15.64 19.82
N TYR A 109 2.38 14.69 19.97
CA TYR A 109 2.04 13.28 20.19
C TYR A 109 1.58 13.05 21.63
N GLN A 110 0.52 12.25 21.77
CA GLN A 110 -0.11 11.91 23.05
C GLN A 110 -0.30 10.39 23.17
N ASP A 111 -0.54 9.92 24.39
CA ASP A 111 -0.84 8.51 24.70
C ASP A 111 -2.32 8.16 24.50
N SER A 112 -3.18 9.17 24.28
CA SER A 112 -4.62 9.00 24.05
C SER A 112 -5.19 10.15 23.22
N GLY A 113 -6.33 9.91 22.54
CA GLY A 113 -6.99 10.90 21.69
C GLY A 113 -7.38 10.31 20.34
N ILE A 114 -7.17 11.07 19.26
CA ILE A 114 -7.42 10.60 17.89
C ILE A 114 -6.21 9.77 17.43
N PRO A 115 -6.40 8.50 17.01
CA PRO A 115 -5.32 7.67 16.49
C PRO A 115 -4.60 8.35 15.33
N PHE A 116 -3.25 8.35 15.35
CA PHE A 116 -2.42 8.98 14.32
C PHE A 116 -1.60 7.93 13.57
N VAL A 117 -1.95 7.74 12.30
CA VAL A 117 -1.35 6.74 11.41
C VAL A 117 -0.14 7.32 10.69
N ARG A 118 1.02 6.69 10.85
CA ARG A 118 2.28 7.04 10.18
C ARG A 118 2.57 6.05 9.05
N VAL A 119 3.56 6.33 8.21
CA VAL A 119 3.98 5.42 7.13
C VAL A 119 4.38 4.04 7.67
N SER A 120 5.03 3.98 8.84
CA SER A 120 5.40 2.72 9.50
C SER A 120 4.22 1.80 9.84
N ASP A 121 3.04 2.38 9.96
CA ASP A 121 1.83 1.66 10.38
C ASP A 121 1.04 1.13 9.17
N VAL A 122 1.44 1.53 7.93
CA VAL A 122 0.72 1.19 6.68
C VAL A 122 1.47 0.13 5.90
N THR A 123 0.73 -0.86 5.43
CA THR A 123 1.18 -1.86 4.46
C THR A 123 0.18 -1.94 3.31
N LYS A 124 0.55 -2.57 2.21
CA LYS A 124 -0.40 -2.83 1.10
C LYS A 124 -1.61 -3.69 1.50
N PHE A 125 -1.59 -4.30 2.67
CA PHE A 125 -2.65 -5.19 3.17
C PHE A 125 -3.48 -4.59 4.31
N GLY A 126 -3.17 -3.40 4.77
CA GLY A 126 -3.88 -2.75 5.84
C GLY A 126 -2.99 -1.88 6.72
N ILE A 127 -3.60 -1.41 7.77
CA ILE A 127 -3.00 -0.51 8.75
C ILE A 127 -2.95 -1.22 10.10
N SER A 128 -1.79 -1.22 10.74
CA SER A 128 -1.62 -1.71 12.12
C SER A 128 -2.25 -0.72 13.11
N GLU A 129 -2.53 -1.17 14.32
CA GLU A 129 -3.04 -0.29 15.38
C GLU A 129 -2.00 0.79 15.70
N PRO A 130 -2.35 2.08 15.54
CA PRO A 130 -1.46 3.18 15.86
C PRO A 130 -1.19 3.25 17.37
N ASN A 131 0.05 3.51 17.75
CA ASN A 131 0.47 3.71 19.12
C ASN A 131 0.73 5.19 19.47
N VAL A 132 0.35 6.10 18.58
CA VAL A 132 0.45 7.54 18.71
C VAL A 132 -0.92 8.15 18.48
N PHE A 133 -1.24 9.19 19.26
CA PHE A 133 -2.52 9.87 19.22
C PHE A 133 -2.32 11.38 19.12
N LEU A 134 -3.34 12.09 18.65
CA LEU A 134 -3.37 13.56 18.58
C LEU A 134 -4.51 14.11 19.41
N SER A 135 -4.33 15.34 19.91
CA SER A 135 -5.39 16.05 20.67
C SER A 135 -6.60 16.35 19.79
N PRO A 136 -7.81 15.95 20.19
CA PRO A 136 -9.04 16.31 19.47
C PRO A 136 -9.39 17.80 19.54
N ASN A 137 -8.70 18.57 20.41
CA ASN A 137 -8.88 20.03 20.49
C ASN A 137 -8.08 20.76 19.40
N ASP A 138 -6.98 20.17 18.95
CA ASP A 138 -6.03 20.79 18.01
C ASP A 138 -6.23 20.29 16.57
N PHE A 139 -6.85 19.11 16.39
CA PHE A 139 -7.03 18.48 15.09
C PHE A 139 -8.48 18.05 14.85
N SER A 140 -9.00 18.39 13.65
CA SER A 140 -10.36 18.02 13.22
C SER A 140 -10.34 16.63 12.56
N LEU A 141 -10.80 15.61 13.29
CA LEU A 141 -10.97 14.26 12.72
C LEU A 141 -11.87 14.30 11.47
N LYS A 142 -12.99 15.04 11.50
CA LYS A 142 -13.95 15.10 10.39
C LYS A 142 -13.33 15.57 9.07
N GLU A 143 -12.34 16.48 9.13
CA GLU A 143 -11.69 17.06 7.94
C GLU A 143 -10.51 16.23 7.46
N LEU A 144 -9.86 15.49 8.38
CA LEU A 144 -8.59 14.82 8.14
C LEU A 144 -8.70 13.29 8.02
N GLN A 145 -9.85 12.72 8.44
CA GLN A 145 -10.01 11.26 8.38
C GLN A 145 -10.02 10.74 6.95
N PRO A 146 -9.32 9.64 6.68
CA PRO A 146 -9.43 8.92 5.42
C PRO A 146 -10.84 8.37 5.24
N LYS A 147 -11.44 8.62 4.09
CA LYS A 147 -12.76 8.13 3.72
C LYS A 147 -12.67 6.81 2.97
N LYS A 148 -13.73 6.03 3.02
CA LYS A 148 -13.89 4.85 2.17
C LYS A 148 -13.54 5.20 0.71
N ASP A 149 -12.92 4.26 0.02
CA ASP A 149 -12.51 4.37 -1.38
C ASP A 149 -11.40 5.41 -1.66
N THR A 150 -10.83 6.02 -0.62
CA THR A 150 -9.58 6.77 -0.73
C THR A 150 -8.40 5.81 -0.82
N ILE A 151 -7.43 6.11 -1.69
CA ILE A 151 -6.14 5.37 -1.69
C ILE A 151 -5.13 6.20 -0.89
N LEU A 152 -4.56 5.61 0.16
CA LEU A 152 -3.43 6.17 0.89
C LEU A 152 -2.15 5.78 0.15
N LEU A 153 -1.30 6.76 -0.17
CA LEU A 153 -0.02 6.56 -0.85
C LEU A 153 1.12 7.18 -0.04
N SER A 154 2.11 6.38 0.33
CA SER A 154 3.28 6.87 1.05
C SER A 154 4.25 7.62 0.12
N LYS A 155 4.69 8.83 0.55
CA LYS A 155 5.62 9.68 -0.20
C LYS A 155 6.98 9.88 0.47
N ASP A 156 7.12 9.54 1.74
CA ASP A 156 8.34 9.72 2.53
C ASP A 156 8.74 8.42 3.23
N GLY A 157 10.03 8.19 3.38
CA GLY A 157 10.58 6.99 4.00
C GLY A 157 10.39 5.74 3.14
N SER A 158 9.43 4.89 3.46
CA SER A 158 9.01 3.77 2.59
C SER A 158 8.07 4.28 1.52
N VAL A 159 8.63 4.74 0.39
CA VAL A 159 7.90 5.39 -0.71
C VAL A 159 7.11 4.38 -1.54
N GLY A 160 5.90 4.76 -1.98
CA GLY A 160 5.11 4.02 -2.95
C GLY A 160 4.25 2.88 -2.36
N ILE A 161 4.08 2.80 -1.04
CA ILE A 161 3.11 1.88 -0.44
C ILE A 161 1.72 2.47 -0.65
N ALA A 162 0.83 1.73 -1.30
CA ALA A 162 -0.56 2.12 -1.52
C ALA A 162 -1.53 1.19 -0.79
N TYR A 163 -2.53 1.77 -0.13
CA TYR A 163 -3.60 1.05 0.54
C TYR A 163 -4.96 1.69 0.25
N LYS A 164 -5.90 0.91 -0.26
CA LYS A 164 -7.30 1.34 -0.44
C LYS A 164 -8.04 1.26 0.88
N VAL A 165 -8.63 2.35 1.31
CA VAL A 165 -9.44 2.44 2.52
C VAL A 165 -10.79 1.76 2.29
N GLU A 166 -11.07 0.68 3.01
CA GLU A 166 -12.28 -0.14 2.85
C GLU A 166 -13.50 0.47 3.57
N GLU A 167 -13.28 1.22 4.64
CA GLU A 167 -14.31 1.89 5.45
C GLU A 167 -13.79 3.24 5.96
N ASP A 168 -14.68 4.16 6.31
CA ASP A 168 -14.30 5.43 6.94
C ASP A 168 -13.45 5.18 8.19
N MET A 169 -12.24 5.71 8.22
CA MET A 169 -11.31 5.45 9.31
C MET A 169 -11.46 6.48 10.43
N ASN A 170 -11.49 6.01 11.66
CA ASN A 170 -11.52 6.90 12.84
C ASN A 170 -10.08 7.28 13.27
N CYS A 171 -9.30 7.84 12.34
CA CYS A 171 -7.91 8.25 12.57
C CYS A 171 -7.53 9.44 11.69
N ILE A 172 -6.38 10.04 12.00
CA ILE A 172 -5.70 11.05 11.18
C ILE A 172 -4.41 10.43 10.65
N THR A 173 -4.05 10.70 9.41
CA THR A 173 -2.79 10.23 8.83
C THR A 173 -1.71 11.31 8.86
N SER A 174 -0.45 10.91 8.87
CA SER A 174 0.67 11.86 8.70
C SER A 174 0.68 12.44 7.29
N GLY A 175 1.27 13.62 7.13
CA GLY A 175 1.46 14.26 5.83
C GLY A 175 2.41 13.51 4.89
N ALA A 176 3.08 12.47 5.38
CA ALA A 176 3.85 11.51 4.57
C ALA A 176 2.96 10.48 3.84
N LEU A 177 1.65 10.44 4.17
CA LEU A 177 0.61 9.65 3.51
C LEU A 177 -0.32 10.59 2.75
N LEU A 178 -0.29 10.52 1.43
CA LEU A 178 -1.19 11.27 0.57
C LEU A 178 -2.52 10.53 0.42
N HIS A 179 -3.62 11.29 0.37
CA HIS A 179 -4.95 10.79 0.10
C HIS A 179 -5.28 11.02 -1.38
N LEU A 180 -5.42 9.95 -2.14
CA LEU A 180 -5.83 9.98 -3.53
C LEU A 180 -7.33 9.68 -3.62
N SER A 181 -8.10 10.66 -4.11
CA SER A 181 -9.53 10.49 -4.40
C SER A 181 -9.70 10.33 -5.91
N VAL A 182 -10.03 9.11 -6.34
CA VAL A 182 -10.14 8.74 -7.75
C VAL A 182 -11.44 9.29 -8.32
N PHE A 183 -11.36 10.00 -9.45
CA PHE A 183 -12.50 10.54 -10.17
C PHE A 183 -12.66 9.95 -11.57
N ASN A 184 -11.59 9.39 -12.16
CA ASN A 184 -11.64 8.75 -13.47
C ASN A 184 -12.19 7.31 -13.33
N GLN A 185 -13.37 7.07 -13.92
CA GLN A 185 -14.10 5.80 -13.85
C GLN A 185 -13.52 4.70 -14.75
N ASP A 186 -12.55 5.02 -15.59
CA ASP A 186 -11.84 4.04 -16.43
C ASP A 186 -10.90 3.14 -15.62
N TYR A 187 -10.64 3.51 -14.36
CA TYR A 187 -9.83 2.75 -13.42
C TYR A 187 -10.67 2.18 -12.28
N THR A 188 -10.59 0.86 -12.04
CA THR A 188 -11.11 0.31 -10.78
C THR A 188 -10.14 0.62 -9.65
N LEU A 189 -10.66 0.87 -8.44
CA LEU A 189 -9.83 1.23 -7.28
C LEU A 189 -8.84 0.12 -6.92
N ASP A 190 -9.26 -1.15 -6.97
CA ASP A 190 -8.41 -2.29 -6.66
C ASP A 190 -7.29 -2.45 -7.69
N TYR A 191 -7.59 -2.27 -8.98
CA TYR A 191 -6.59 -2.26 -10.05
C TYR A 191 -5.58 -1.13 -9.84
N LEU A 192 -6.06 0.10 -9.67
CA LEU A 192 -5.17 1.26 -9.46
C LEU A 192 -4.29 1.07 -8.23
N THR A 193 -4.85 0.60 -7.10
CA THR A 193 -4.08 0.33 -5.88
C THR A 193 -3.01 -0.73 -6.13
N LEU A 194 -3.31 -1.78 -6.90
CA LEU A 194 -2.34 -2.80 -7.27
C LEU A 194 -1.24 -2.23 -8.16
N VAL A 195 -1.58 -1.43 -9.19
CA VAL A 195 -0.59 -0.79 -10.07
C VAL A 195 0.34 0.11 -9.26
N LEU A 196 -0.18 0.90 -8.32
CA LEU A 196 0.61 1.75 -7.42
C LEU A 196 1.62 0.94 -6.59
N ASN A 197 1.26 -0.27 -6.14
CA ASN A 197 2.15 -1.18 -5.43
C ASN A 197 3.05 -2.01 -6.35
N SER A 198 2.84 -1.99 -7.66
CA SER A 198 3.58 -2.82 -8.61
C SER A 198 4.94 -2.24 -8.96
N ILE A 199 5.80 -3.09 -9.56
CA ILE A 199 7.12 -2.68 -10.06
C ILE A 199 7.03 -1.50 -11.05
N VAL A 200 5.92 -1.36 -11.77
CA VAL A 200 5.68 -0.27 -12.73
C VAL A 200 5.77 1.10 -12.07
N VAL A 201 5.11 1.27 -10.92
CA VAL A 201 5.12 2.54 -10.18
C VAL A 201 6.31 2.61 -9.23
N GLN A 202 6.72 1.48 -8.64
CA GLN A 202 7.92 1.45 -7.77
C GLN A 202 9.18 1.90 -8.51
N MET A 203 9.36 1.53 -9.77
CA MET A 203 10.50 2.00 -10.59
C MET A 203 10.39 3.51 -10.91
N GLN A 204 9.21 4.05 -11.12
CA GLN A 204 9.01 5.48 -11.31
C GLN A 204 9.32 6.24 -10.00
N ALA A 205 8.81 5.75 -8.88
CA ALA A 205 9.09 6.31 -7.56
C ALA A 205 10.59 6.26 -7.22
N GLU A 206 11.25 5.14 -7.48
CA GLU A 206 12.70 4.99 -7.32
C GLU A 206 13.46 6.03 -8.15
N ARG A 207 13.13 6.15 -9.44
CA ARG A 207 13.77 7.12 -10.33
C ARG A 207 13.66 8.55 -9.81
N ASP A 208 12.47 8.94 -9.36
CA ASP A 208 12.16 10.33 -9.01
C ASP A 208 12.67 10.68 -7.61
N SER A 209 12.61 9.74 -6.64
CA SER A 209 13.01 9.96 -5.24
C SER A 209 14.48 9.69 -4.93
N ASN A 210 15.27 9.16 -5.89
CA ASN A 210 16.69 8.85 -5.70
C ASN A 210 17.53 10.11 -5.47
N GLY A 211 18.65 9.93 -4.77
CA GLY A 211 19.67 10.95 -4.50
C GLY A 211 19.63 11.55 -3.10
N ALA A 212 18.71 11.12 -2.22
CA ALA A 212 18.64 11.53 -0.82
C ALA A 212 18.81 10.32 0.12
N ILE A 213 19.37 10.59 1.33
CA ILE A 213 19.51 9.56 2.39
C ILE A 213 18.12 9.07 2.84
N ILE A 214 17.15 9.98 2.89
CA ILE A 214 15.74 9.66 3.13
C ILE A 214 15.00 9.93 1.84
N GLN A 215 14.36 8.90 1.29
CA GLN A 215 13.55 9.04 0.08
C GLN A 215 12.39 10.00 0.33
N HIS A 216 12.25 10.95 -0.55
CA HIS A 216 11.17 11.93 -0.54
C HIS A 216 10.62 12.10 -1.95
N TRP A 217 9.38 11.64 -2.15
CA TRP A 217 8.70 11.71 -3.42
C TRP A 217 7.74 12.92 -3.43
N LYS A 218 8.03 13.89 -4.27
CA LYS A 218 7.26 15.14 -4.29
C LYS A 218 5.87 14.91 -4.88
N PRO A 219 4.82 15.53 -4.33
CA PRO A 219 3.48 15.44 -4.90
C PRO A 219 3.42 15.77 -6.39
N SER A 220 4.19 16.77 -6.86
CA SER A 220 4.26 17.15 -8.27
C SER A 220 4.91 16.07 -9.17
N GLU A 221 5.78 15.23 -8.63
CA GLU A 221 6.34 14.06 -9.33
C GLU A 221 5.32 12.92 -9.32
N ILE A 222 4.62 12.70 -8.20
CA ILE A 222 3.54 11.71 -8.07
C ILE A 222 2.40 12.00 -9.06
N GLU A 223 2.03 13.26 -9.26
CA GLU A 223 1.04 13.68 -10.24
C GLU A 223 1.38 13.26 -11.68
N GLN A 224 2.68 13.12 -11.99
CA GLN A 224 3.18 12.76 -13.32
C GLN A 224 3.42 11.24 -13.49
N VAL A 225 3.16 10.44 -12.47
CA VAL A 225 3.31 8.98 -12.55
C VAL A 225 2.38 8.42 -13.62
N ILE A 226 2.96 7.65 -14.52
CA ILE A 226 2.26 7.04 -15.65
C ILE A 226 1.62 5.73 -15.20
N ILE A 227 0.33 5.62 -15.39
CA ILE A 227 -0.50 4.46 -15.06
C ILE A 227 -1.05 3.85 -16.36
N PRO A 228 -0.75 2.60 -16.69
CA PRO A 228 -1.33 1.94 -17.86
C PRO A 228 -2.83 1.70 -17.65
N GLN A 229 -3.62 1.93 -18.70
CA GLN A 229 -5.04 1.64 -18.73
C GLN A 229 -5.27 0.28 -19.41
N LEU A 230 -5.39 -0.77 -18.62
CA LEU A 230 -5.76 -2.07 -19.16
C LEU A 230 -7.27 -2.13 -19.47
N PRO A 231 -7.70 -2.99 -20.42
CA PRO A 231 -9.12 -3.19 -20.70
C PRO A 231 -9.94 -3.52 -19.44
N LYS A 232 -11.13 -2.96 -19.32
CA LYS A 232 -11.99 -3.09 -18.13
C LYS A 232 -12.19 -4.54 -17.65
N PRO A 233 -12.42 -5.55 -18.53
CA PRO A 233 -12.56 -6.94 -18.10
C PRO A 233 -11.30 -7.49 -17.39
N ILE A 234 -10.11 -7.03 -17.79
CA ILE A 234 -8.85 -7.43 -17.17
C ILE A 234 -8.72 -6.77 -15.78
N GLN A 235 -9.03 -5.47 -15.69
CA GLN A 235 -9.08 -4.78 -14.41
C GLN A 235 -10.06 -5.43 -13.43
N GLU A 236 -11.25 -5.83 -13.87
CA GLU A 236 -12.25 -6.54 -13.07
C GLU A 236 -11.75 -7.91 -12.61
N THR A 237 -11.05 -8.65 -13.49
CA THR A 237 -10.42 -9.92 -13.12
C THR A 237 -9.35 -9.76 -12.04
N ILE A 238 -8.54 -8.70 -12.13
CA ILE A 238 -7.55 -8.33 -11.12
C ILE A 238 -8.25 -7.94 -9.82
N SER A 239 -9.26 -7.07 -9.92
CA SER A 239 -10.02 -6.61 -8.75
C SER A 239 -10.67 -7.75 -7.98
N ALA A 240 -11.27 -8.73 -8.67
CA ALA A 240 -11.86 -9.90 -8.03
C ALA A 240 -10.83 -10.70 -7.20
N LYS A 241 -9.61 -10.87 -7.71
CA LYS A 241 -8.53 -11.54 -6.96
C LYS A 241 -8.07 -10.74 -5.74
N ILE A 242 -7.98 -9.42 -5.86
CA ILE A 242 -7.64 -8.53 -4.74
C ILE A 242 -8.73 -8.60 -3.67
N GLN A 243 -10.00 -8.53 -4.05
CA GLN A 243 -11.14 -8.61 -3.12
C GLN A 243 -11.16 -9.95 -2.38
N GLU A 244 -10.93 -11.07 -3.07
CA GLU A 244 -10.81 -12.38 -2.44
C GLU A 244 -9.66 -12.43 -1.43
N SER A 245 -8.50 -11.88 -1.80
CA SER A 245 -7.36 -11.77 -0.89
C SER A 245 -7.72 -10.99 0.39
N PHE A 246 -8.39 -9.87 0.25
CA PHE A 246 -8.78 -9.03 1.41
C PHE A 246 -9.90 -9.68 2.24
N ALA A 247 -10.87 -10.36 1.62
CA ALA A 247 -11.91 -11.11 2.33
C ALA A 247 -11.32 -12.22 3.20
N LEU A 248 -10.35 -12.98 2.68
CA LEU A 248 -9.63 -14.01 3.44
C LEU A 248 -8.85 -13.41 4.62
N ARG A 249 -8.23 -12.23 4.46
CA ARG A 249 -7.56 -11.53 5.56
C ARG A 249 -8.51 -11.05 6.64
N ALA A 250 -9.65 -10.50 6.24
CA ALA A 250 -10.68 -10.06 7.19
C ALA A 250 -11.19 -11.26 8.01
N GLU A 251 -11.49 -12.39 7.37
CA GLU A 251 -11.92 -13.61 8.05
C GLU A 251 -10.81 -14.20 8.94
N SER A 252 -9.55 -14.17 8.49
CA SER A 252 -8.43 -14.63 9.31
C SER A 252 -8.27 -13.78 10.57
N LYS A 253 -8.40 -12.45 10.47
CA LYS A 253 -8.37 -11.55 11.62
C LYS A 253 -9.50 -11.88 12.60
N ARG A 254 -10.73 -12.07 12.10
CA ARG A 254 -11.88 -12.46 12.93
C ARG A 254 -11.61 -13.75 13.71
N LEU A 255 -11.03 -14.76 13.07
CA LEU A 255 -10.68 -16.03 13.73
C LEU A 255 -9.60 -15.87 14.80
N LEU A 256 -8.61 -14.98 14.56
CA LEU A 256 -7.57 -14.69 15.54
C LEU A 256 -8.15 -13.98 16.77
N ASP A 257 -9.04 -13.03 16.56
CA ASP A 257 -9.70 -12.30 17.65
C ASP A 257 -10.64 -13.24 18.45
N GLU A 258 -11.34 -14.15 17.78
CA GLU A 258 -12.14 -15.19 18.41
C GLU A 258 -11.27 -16.12 19.28
N ALA A 259 -10.11 -16.57 18.75
CA ALA A 259 -9.18 -17.40 19.50
C ALA A 259 -8.63 -16.68 20.75
N LYS A 260 -8.27 -15.40 20.64
CA LYS A 260 -7.83 -14.57 21.78
C LYS A 260 -8.92 -14.48 22.85
N MET A 261 -10.15 -14.16 22.48
CA MET A 261 -11.28 -14.09 23.43
C MET A 261 -11.55 -15.42 24.11
N MET A 262 -11.43 -16.55 23.40
CA MET A 262 -11.60 -17.88 24.00
C MET A 262 -10.53 -18.17 25.06
N VAL A 263 -9.28 -17.82 24.79
CA VAL A 263 -8.16 -17.99 25.73
C VAL A 263 -8.35 -17.09 26.96
N GLU A 264 -8.67 -15.82 26.76
CA GLU A 264 -8.92 -14.87 27.86
C GLU A 264 -10.05 -15.36 28.78
N LYS A 265 -11.17 -15.77 28.19
CA LYS A 265 -12.32 -16.31 28.93
C LYS A 265 -11.99 -17.58 29.73
N GLU A 266 -11.13 -18.43 29.19
CA GLU A 266 -10.70 -19.65 29.90
C GLU A 266 -9.73 -19.33 31.04
N ILE A 267 -8.87 -18.32 30.86
CA ILE A 267 -7.98 -17.81 31.92
C ILE A 267 -8.82 -17.23 33.05
N GLU A 268 -9.78 -16.34 32.75
CA GLU A 268 -10.66 -15.74 33.77
C GLU A 268 -11.41 -16.79 34.61
N LYS A 269 -12.00 -17.79 33.96
CA LYS A 269 -12.68 -18.88 34.66
C LYS A 269 -11.79 -19.61 35.68
N ARG A 270 -10.50 -19.74 35.39
CA ARG A 270 -9.54 -20.46 36.24
C ARG A 270 -8.99 -19.61 37.39
N TYR A 271 -9.03 -18.28 37.24
CA TYR A 271 -8.57 -17.37 38.31
C TYR A 271 -9.69 -16.95 39.26
N ILE A 272 -10.98 -17.12 38.89
CA ILE A 272 -12.15 -16.76 39.70
C ILE A 272 -12.74 -17.96 40.43
N SER A 273 -12.36 -19.21 40.07
CA SER A 273 -12.68 -20.44 40.78
C SER A 273 -11.56 -20.90 41.72
#